data_33e8766886dd1f7033705bf8c3fc60ff
#
_entry.id   33e8766886dd1f7033705bf8c3fc60ff
#
_cell.length_a   1.000
_cell.length_b   1.000
_cell.length_c   1.000
_cell.angle_alpha   90.00
_cell.angle_beta   90.00
_cell.angle_gamma   90.00
#
_symmetry.space_group_name_H-M   'P 1'
#
loop_
_entity.id
_entity.type
_entity.pdbx_description
1 polymer ?
#
loop_
_entity_poly.entity_id
_entity_poly.type
_entity_poly.pdbx_seq_one_letter_code
_entity_poly.pdbx_strand_id
1 'polypeptide(L)'
;MATPRADCGSCLPEEELPMSGTLGALDGRIAAAPISWGICEVPGWGEMMPSERVLGEMRELGLPATELGAPGFLPEAEPELSELLGRYGLAMIGGFVPLVLHDPAQRADALARATAVAKLFQAAGGTRFVTALVQDYDWSTPVPPTADDMKIVGEGLREVDAICAAHGLVQVLHPHVGTIVETAADVALALEHTDVAWCLDTGHLQIGGVDPVAFAKEYGHRVGHVHLKDVDVATADRVVSGELTLLQGVQAGMFRALGTGDVAIDDAVVALEESGYQGWYVLEQDIALTTGLPAEGTGPIDDVRACLDCLRTTVVPRLP
;
A
#
# COMPACT_ATOMS: atom_id res chain seq x y z
N MET A 1 -35.69 48.09 39.16
CA MET A 1 -36.25 47.10 38.24
C MET A 1 -35.08 46.50 37.51
N ALA A 2 -34.66 45.29 37.92
CA ALA A 2 -33.53 44.57 37.32
C ALA A 2 -34.09 43.47 36.43
N THR A 3 -33.69 43.45 35.16
CA THR A 3 -34.03 42.38 34.20
C THR A 3 -33.11 41.20 34.41
N PRO A 4 -33.62 39.96 34.41
CA PRO A 4 -32.81 38.78 34.57
C PRO A 4 -32.05 38.44 33.27
N ARG A 5 -30.77 38.06 33.42
CA ARG A 5 -29.93 37.47 32.37
C ARG A 5 -30.45 36.07 32.07
N ALA A 6 -30.65 35.77 30.78
CA ALA A 6 -30.92 34.44 30.32
C ALA A 6 -29.64 33.56 30.41
N ASP A 7 -29.72 32.50 31.15
CA ASP A 7 -28.78 31.40 31.19
C ASP A 7 -28.84 30.65 29.89
N CYS A 8 -27.72 30.63 29.15
CA CYS A 8 -27.54 29.79 27.98
C CYS A 8 -26.91 28.49 28.45
N GLY A 9 -27.76 27.59 28.92
CA GLY A 9 -27.37 26.26 29.31
C GLY A 9 -27.38 25.30 28.14
N SER A 10 -26.44 24.42 28.19
CA SER A 10 -26.22 23.13 27.56
C SER A 10 -25.14 23.09 26.49
N CYS A 11 -23.89 23.13 26.96
CA CYS A 11 -22.86 22.34 26.31
C CYS A 11 -23.27 20.87 26.47
N LEU A 12 -23.57 20.21 25.37
CA LEU A 12 -23.67 18.76 25.34
C LEU A 12 -22.29 18.20 25.71
N PRO A 13 -22.20 17.16 26.52
CA PRO A 13 -20.93 16.51 26.79
C PRO A 13 -20.39 16.00 25.46
N GLU A 14 -19.14 16.31 25.16
CA GLU A 14 -18.34 15.59 24.14
C GLU A 14 -18.37 14.13 24.59
N GLU A 15 -19.12 13.28 23.87
CA GLU A 15 -18.97 11.84 24.00
C GLU A 15 -17.52 11.54 23.58
N GLU A 16 -16.66 11.30 24.55
CA GLU A 16 -15.38 10.65 24.35
C GLU A 16 -15.67 9.30 23.70
N LEU A 17 -15.43 9.21 22.39
CA LEU A 17 -15.34 7.94 21.68
C LEU A 17 -14.39 7.04 22.47
N PRO A 18 -14.73 5.77 22.74
CA PRO A 18 -13.88 4.89 23.51
C PRO A 18 -12.49 4.87 22.86
N MET A 19 -11.48 5.34 23.59
CA MET A 19 -10.08 5.30 23.20
C MET A 19 -9.74 3.83 22.90
N SER A 20 -9.75 3.47 21.62
CA SER A 20 -9.23 2.17 21.18
C SER A 20 -7.79 2.07 21.66
N GLY A 21 -7.40 0.93 22.25
CA GLY A 21 -6.05 0.74 22.79
C GLY A 21 -4.97 1.19 21.80
N THR A 22 -3.86 1.72 22.34
CA THR A 22 -2.74 2.18 21.52
C THR A 22 -2.18 1.03 20.69
N LEU A 23 -1.62 1.34 19.51
CA LEU A 23 -0.89 0.38 18.68
C LEU A 23 0.54 0.13 19.21
N GLY A 24 0.89 0.66 20.40
CA GLY A 24 2.17 0.45 21.05
C GLY A 24 3.35 0.89 20.17
N ALA A 25 4.28 -0.02 19.90
CA ALA A 25 5.45 0.25 19.05
C ALA A 25 5.09 0.63 17.59
N LEU A 26 3.86 0.33 17.14
CA LEU A 26 3.37 0.65 15.81
C LEU A 26 2.62 1.99 15.75
N ASP A 27 2.41 2.68 16.90
CA ASP A 27 1.73 3.97 16.92
C ASP A 27 2.41 4.98 16.00
N GLY A 28 1.61 5.64 15.14
CA GLY A 28 2.10 6.61 14.17
C GLY A 28 2.84 6.01 12.97
N ARG A 29 2.87 4.69 12.85
CA ARG A 29 3.51 3.96 11.73
C ARG A 29 2.53 3.12 10.90
N ILE A 30 1.24 3.14 11.23
CA ILE A 30 0.21 2.45 10.45
C ILE A 30 -0.47 3.45 9.53
N ALA A 31 -0.57 3.10 8.26
CA ALA A 31 -1.28 3.85 7.23
C ALA A 31 -2.18 2.91 6.42
N ALA A 32 -2.92 3.43 5.45
CA ALA A 32 -3.67 2.61 4.53
C ALA A 32 -3.54 3.12 3.09
N ALA A 33 -3.54 2.18 2.13
CA ALA A 33 -3.58 2.49 0.71
C ALA A 33 -5.03 2.66 0.24
N PRO A 34 -5.31 3.62 -0.66
CA PRO A 34 -6.67 3.86 -1.17
C PRO A 34 -7.31 2.65 -1.88
N ILE A 35 -6.52 1.70 -2.37
CA ILE A 35 -7.04 0.45 -2.98
C ILE A 35 -7.92 -0.34 -1.99
N SER A 36 -7.69 -0.19 -0.68
CA SER A 36 -8.55 -0.77 0.36
C SER A 36 -9.98 -0.20 0.37
N TRP A 37 -10.22 0.88 -0.37
CA TRP A 37 -11.53 1.47 -0.64
C TRP A 37 -11.95 1.33 -2.11
N GLY A 38 -11.33 0.44 -2.87
CA GLY A 38 -11.66 0.17 -4.26
C GLY A 38 -11.06 1.18 -5.25
N ILE A 39 -10.05 1.96 -4.84
CA ILE A 39 -9.40 2.95 -5.71
C ILE A 39 -8.34 2.24 -6.56
N CYS A 40 -8.69 1.97 -7.82
CA CYS A 40 -7.83 1.26 -8.77
C CYS A 40 -8.02 1.82 -10.17
N GLU A 41 -6.91 2.00 -10.91
CA GLU A 41 -6.93 2.51 -12.28
C GLU A 41 -7.24 1.45 -13.34
N VAL A 42 -7.25 0.16 -12.97
CA VAL A 42 -7.46 -0.94 -13.92
C VAL A 42 -8.87 -0.86 -14.50
N PRO A 43 -9.04 -0.77 -15.83
CA PRO A 43 -10.35 -0.68 -16.46
C PRO A 43 -11.25 -1.86 -16.08
N GLY A 44 -12.48 -1.55 -15.66
CA GLY A 44 -13.46 -2.57 -15.27
C GLY A 44 -13.30 -3.10 -13.84
N TRP A 45 -12.37 -2.54 -13.05
CA TRP A 45 -12.17 -2.95 -11.65
C TRP A 45 -13.43 -2.76 -10.80
N GLY A 46 -14.05 -1.58 -10.88
CA GLY A 46 -15.25 -1.23 -10.13
C GLY A 46 -15.46 0.29 -10.08
N GLU A 47 -16.38 0.71 -9.21
CA GLU A 47 -16.59 2.14 -8.91
C GLU A 47 -15.54 2.61 -7.90
N MET A 48 -14.88 3.74 -8.18
CA MET A 48 -13.99 4.39 -7.21
C MET A 48 -14.81 5.26 -6.25
N MET A 49 -14.55 5.13 -4.95
CA MET A 49 -15.14 6.04 -3.96
C MET A 49 -14.60 7.46 -4.14
N PRO A 50 -15.42 8.49 -3.84
CA PRO A 50 -14.94 9.87 -3.78
C PRO A 50 -13.80 10.05 -2.77
N SER A 51 -12.78 10.83 -3.13
CA SER A 51 -11.59 11.02 -2.29
C SER A 51 -11.92 11.58 -0.91
N GLU A 52 -12.84 12.53 -0.82
CA GLU A 52 -13.27 13.12 0.45
C GLU A 52 -13.88 12.09 1.41
N ARG A 53 -14.60 11.10 0.86
CA ARG A 53 -15.14 10.00 1.67
C ARG A 53 -14.03 9.10 2.19
N VAL A 54 -13.13 8.65 1.31
CA VAL A 54 -12.02 7.76 1.69
C VAL A 54 -11.13 8.42 2.75
N LEU A 55 -10.72 9.69 2.52
CA LEU A 55 -9.91 10.42 3.47
C LEU A 55 -10.64 10.70 4.80
N GLY A 56 -11.95 10.93 4.72
CA GLY A 56 -12.81 11.07 5.91
C GLY A 56 -12.87 9.79 6.74
N GLU A 57 -13.05 8.64 6.10
CA GLU A 57 -13.05 7.32 6.74
C GLU A 57 -11.65 6.95 7.30
N MET A 58 -10.54 7.28 6.60
CA MET A 58 -9.18 7.13 7.13
C MET A 58 -8.97 7.95 8.40
N ARG A 59 -9.44 9.21 8.41
CA ARG A 59 -9.39 10.07 9.60
C ARG A 59 -10.23 9.52 10.76
N GLU A 60 -11.45 9.02 10.49
CA GLU A 60 -12.32 8.39 11.50
C GLU A 60 -11.62 7.20 12.17
N LEU A 61 -10.87 6.41 11.40
CA LEU A 61 -10.08 5.28 11.89
C LEU A 61 -8.81 5.70 12.65
N GLY A 62 -8.48 7.00 12.66
CA GLY A 62 -7.27 7.52 13.31
C GLY A 62 -5.98 7.24 12.56
N LEU A 63 -6.05 6.97 11.26
CA LEU A 63 -4.87 6.78 10.44
C LEU A 63 -4.13 8.11 10.24
N PRO A 64 -2.80 8.16 10.42
CA PRO A 64 -2.03 9.39 10.29
C PRO A 64 -1.56 9.69 8.87
N ALA A 65 -1.63 8.71 7.95
CA ALA A 65 -1.04 8.83 6.62
C ALA A 65 -1.73 7.93 5.59
N THR A 66 -1.52 8.25 4.30
CA THR A 66 -2.01 7.49 3.15
C THR A 66 -0.97 7.47 2.02
N GLU A 67 -1.13 6.56 1.09
CA GLU A 67 -0.49 6.60 -0.23
C GLU A 67 -1.33 7.38 -1.23
N LEU A 68 -0.73 7.73 -2.41
CA LEU A 68 -1.39 8.56 -3.43
C LEU A 68 -2.64 7.87 -4.03
N GLY A 69 -2.59 6.55 -4.18
CA GLY A 69 -3.63 5.78 -4.89
C GLY A 69 -3.56 5.93 -6.41
N ALA A 70 -4.64 5.52 -7.08
CA ALA A 70 -4.73 5.53 -8.54
C ALA A 70 -4.69 6.95 -9.14
N PRO A 71 -4.18 7.13 -10.37
CA PRO A 71 -4.20 8.41 -11.07
C PRO A 71 -5.60 9.05 -11.09
N GLY A 72 -5.66 10.34 -10.78
CA GLY A 72 -6.91 11.12 -10.75
C GLY A 72 -7.78 10.92 -9.49
N PHE A 73 -7.39 10.05 -8.55
CA PHE A 73 -8.09 9.92 -7.27
C PHE A 73 -7.81 11.09 -6.33
N LEU A 74 -6.53 11.44 -6.17
CA LEU A 74 -6.10 12.65 -5.46
C LEU A 74 -5.56 13.68 -6.46
N PRO A 75 -5.48 14.98 -6.10
CA PRO A 75 -4.79 15.97 -6.93
C PRO A 75 -3.35 15.56 -7.23
N GLU A 76 -2.93 15.71 -8.48
CA GLU A 76 -1.57 15.39 -8.94
C GLU A 76 -0.69 16.64 -9.04
N ALA A 77 -1.05 17.69 -8.31
CA ALA A 77 -0.32 18.96 -8.27
C ALA A 77 -0.35 19.56 -6.87
N GLU A 78 0.69 20.33 -6.56
CA GLU A 78 0.76 21.17 -5.38
C GLU A 78 0.28 22.61 -5.72
N PRO A 79 -0.41 23.34 -4.79
CA PRO A 79 -0.61 22.94 -3.37
C PRO A 79 -1.87 22.10 -3.11
N GLU A 80 -2.68 21.78 -4.13
CA GLU A 80 -4.01 21.18 -3.98
C GLU A 80 -3.95 19.84 -3.23
N LEU A 81 -2.92 19.03 -3.48
CA LEU A 81 -2.72 17.75 -2.82
C LEU A 81 -2.50 17.92 -1.31
N SER A 82 -1.54 18.78 -0.93
CA SER A 82 -1.23 19.04 0.48
C SER A 82 -2.40 19.70 1.21
N GLU A 83 -3.14 20.60 0.56
CA GLU A 83 -4.32 21.23 1.13
C GLU A 83 -5.44 20.22 1.37
N LEU A 84 -5.66 19.29 0.41
CA LEU A 84 -6.65 18.23 0.57
C LEU A 84 -6.31 17.32 1.73
N LEU A 85 -5.10 16.75 1.75
CA LEU A 85 -4.66 15.85 2.83
C LEU A 85 -4.66 16.56 4.19
N GLY A 86 -4.23 17.82 4.25
CA GLY A 86 -4.21 18.63 5.46
C GLY A 86 -5.59 18.84 6.09
N ARG A 87 -6.66 18.92 5.28
CA ARG A 87 -8.04 18.99 5.79
C ARG A 87 -8.46 17.76 6.59
N TYR A 88 -7.86 16.60 6.29
CA TYR A 88 -8.14 15.34 6.97
C TYR A 88 -7.06 14.95 8.00
N GLY A 89 -6.00 15.77 8.12
CA GLY A 89 -4.88 15.49 9.03
C GLY A 89 -4.03 14.30 8.61
N LEU A 90 -3.99 14.01 7.31
CA LEU A 90 -3.23 12.89 6.74
C LEU A 90 -1.91 13.39 6.13
N ALA A 91 -0.84 12.63 6.36
CA ALA A 91 0.43 12.82 5.67
C ALA A 91 0.46 11.96 4.37
N MET A 92 1.22 12.42 3.36
CA MET A 92 1.57 11.61 2.20
C MET A 92 2.77 10.72 2.53
N ILE A 93 2.70 9.43 2.26
CA ILE A 93 3.86 8.53 2.34
C ILE A 93 4.61 8.47 1.03
N GLY A 94 3.89 8.32 -0.07
CA GLY A 94 4.35 8.04 -1.43
C GLY A 94 3.27 7.29 -2.18
N GLY A 95 3.65 6.31 -2.98
CA GLY A 95 2.67 5.47 -3.67
C GLY A 95 3.27 4.56 -4.72
N PHE A 96 2.42 3.74 -5.28
CA PHE A 96 2.71 2.77 -6.32
C PHE A 96 3.02 3.47 -7.65
N VAL A 97 4.15 3.10 -8.27
CA VAL A 97 4.62 3.70 -9.54
C VAL A 97 5.01 2.60 -10.52
N PRO A 98 4.15 2.30 -11.49
CA PRO A 98 4.45 1.32 -12.53
C PRO A 98 5.49 1.89 -13.51
N LEU A 99 6.58 1.13 -13.75
CA LEU A 99 7.66 1.50 -14.64
C LEU A 99 8.05 0.35 -15.59
N VAL A 100 8.30 0.68 -16.85
CA VAL A 100 8.84 -0.25 -17.85
C VAL A 100 10.38 -0.06 -17.88
N LEU A 101 11.11 -0.92 -17.17
CA LEU A 101 12.57 -0.83 -17.06
C LEU A 101 13.33 -1.95 -17.78
N HIS A 102 12.67 -3.00 -18.23
CA HIS A 102 13.25 -4.13 -18.96
C HIS A 102 13.53 -3.83 -20.44
N ASP A 103 12.86 -2.83 -21.01
CA ASP A 103 13.05 -2.40 -22.39
C ASP A 103 13.90 -1.11 -22.45
N PRO A 104 15.17 -1.19 -22.91
CA PRO A 104 16.04 -0.01 -23.02
C PRO A 104 15.47 1.09 -23.93
N ALA A 105 14.60 0.76 -24.90
CA ALA A 105 14.01 1.76 -25.78
C ALA A 105 12.97 2.66 -25.05
N GLN A 106 12.35 2.16 -23.99
CA GLN A 106 11.38 2.87 -23.16
C GLN A 106 12.02 3.53 -21.91
N ARG A 107 13.31 3.28 -21.66
CA ARG A 107 14.01 3.74 -20.46
C ARG A 107 13.88 5.24 -20.24
N ALA A 108 14.08 6.06 -21.27
CA ALA A 108 14.03 7.52 -21.15
C ALA A 108 12.63 8.00 -20.68
N ASP A 109 11.57 7.41 -21.21
CA ASP A 109 10.19 7.76 -20.85
C ASP A 109 9.87 7.30 -19.43
N ALA A 110 10.31 6.10 -19.03
CA ALA A 110 10.17 5.60 -17.67
C ALA A 110 10.87 6.52 -16.64
N LEU A 111 12.10 6.98 -16.93
CA LEU A 111 12.82 7.90 -16.05
C LEU A 111 12.18 9.30 -16.00
N ALA A 112 11.62 9.79 -17.12
CA ALA A 112 10.87 11.03 -17.13
C ALA A 112 9.61 10.94 -16.24
N ARG A 113 8.85 9.82 -16.31
CA ARG A 113 7.72 9.51 -15.45
C ARG A 113 8.16 9.44 -13.99
N ALA A 114 9.20 8.69 -13.67
CA ALA A 114 9.74 8.58 -12.33
C ALA A 114 10.11 9.95 -11.75
N THR A 115 10.74 10.81 -12.55
CA THR A 115 11.12 12.18 -12.16
C THR A 115 9.90 13.04 -11.84
N ALA A 116 8.85 12.96 -12.66
CA ALA A 116 7.62 13.73 -12.44
C ALA A 116 6.93 13.32 -11.12
N VAL A 117 6.80 12.00 -10.89
CA VAL A 117 6.20 11.47 -9.66
C VAL A 117 7.06 11.76 -8.44
N ALA A 118 8.39 11.64 -8.54
CA ALA A 118 9.29 11.95 -7.44
C ALA A 118 9.19 13.42 -7.00
N LYS A 119 9.03 14.34 -7.94
CA LYS A 119 8.78 15.77 -7.63
C LYS A 119 7.46 15.99 -6.89
N LEU A 120 6.40 15.31 -7.31
CA LEU A 120 5.10 15.38 -6.64
C LEU A 120 5.21 14.84 -5.20
N PHE A 121 5.80 13.67 -5.03
CA PHE A 121 5.97 13.08 -3.70
C PHE A 121 6.83 13.96 -2.79
N GLN A 122 7.95 14.48 -3.29
CA GLN A 122 8.78 15.41 -2.53
C GLN A 122 8.00 16.65 -2.08
N ALA A 123 7.25 17.26 -3.00
CA ALA A 123 6.49 18.47 -2.71
C ALA A 123 5.38 18.22 -1.67
N ALA A 124 4.73 17.05 -1.72
CA ALA A 124 3.70 16.61 -0.78
C ALA A 124 4.27 16.03 0.54
N GLY A 125 5.58 16.03 0.74
CA GLY A 125 6.22 15.49 1.94
C GLY A 125 6.35 13.96 1.96
N GLY A 126 6.15 13.29 0.83
CA GLY A 126 6.33 11.85 0.67
C GLY A 126 7.77 11.42 0.91
N THR A 127 7.95 10.17 1.30
CA THR A 127 9.27 9.60 1.61
C THR A 127 9.54 8.27 0.91
N ARG A 128 8.54 7.68 0.26
CA ARG A 128 8.62 6.37 -0.40
C ARG A 128 8.22 6.47 -1.87
N PHE A 129 8.92 5.71 -2.70
CA PHE A 129 8.65 5.56 -4.12
C PHE A 129 8.53 4.07 -4.40
N VAL A 130 7.29 3.56 -4.50
CA VAL A 130 7.00 2.12 -4.59
C VAL A 130 7.00 1.72 -6.06
N THR A 131 8.13 1.21 -6.54
CA THR A 131 8.32 0.81 -7.95
C THR A 131 7.73 -0.57 -8.20
N ALA A 132 6.82 -0.69 -9.16
CA ALA A 132 6.39 -1.94 -9.74
C ALA A 132 6.91 -2.08 -11.18
N LEU A 133 7.43 -3.24 -11.54
CA LEU A 133 8.01 -3.50 -12.85
C LEU A 133 6.95 -4.09 -13.78
N VAL A 134 6.28 -3.24 -14.55
CA VAL A 134 5.25 -3.68 -15.49
C VAL A 134 5.82 -4.06 -16.85
N GLN A 135 5.14 -4.99 -17.55
CA GLN A 135 5.48 -5.37 -18.92
C GLN A 135 5.32 -4.19 -19.88
N ASP A 136 4.20 -3.51 -19.75
CA ASP A 136 3.83 -2.27 -20.43
C ASP A 136 2.76 -1.52 -19.61
N TYR A 137 2.38 -0.32 -20.07
CA TYR A 137 1.37 0.48 -19.36
C TYR A 137 -0.09 0.06 -19.68
N ASP A 138 -0.27 -0.95 -20.54
CA ASP A 138 -1.57 -1.57 -20.81
C ASP A 138 -1.81 -2.82 -19.93
N TRP A 139 -0.91 -3.10 -19.00
CA TRP A 139 -0.95 -4.25 -18.08
C TRP A 139 -0.99 -5.60 -18.80
N SER A 140 -0.25 -5.72 -19.91
CA SER A 140 -0.08 -7.01 -20.58
C SER A 140 0.58 -8.03 -19.67
N THR A 141 0.22 -9.30 -19.84
CA THR A 141 0.81 -10.41 -19.08
C THR A 141 2.35 -10.38 -19.20
N PRO A 142 3.07 -10.36 -18.08
CA PRO A 142 4.53 -10.27 -18.10
C PRO A 142 5.17 -11.52 -18.70
N VAL A 143 6.27 -11.30 -19.40
CA VAL A 143 7.15 -12.40 -19.84
C VAL A 143 8.12 -12.68 -18.68
N PRO A 144 8.26 -13.95 -18.22
CA PRO A 144 9.21 -14.28 -17.16
C PRO A 144 10.63 -13.80 -17.51
N PRO A 145 11.30 -13.05 -16.64
CA PRO A 145 12.59 -12.45 -16.93
C PRO A 145 13.71 -13.49 -16.92
N THR A 146 14.69 -13.32 -17.79
CA THR A 146 15.97 -14.01 -17.70
C THR A 146 16.93 -13.26 -16.78
N ALA A 147 18.06 -13.86 -16.43
CA ALA A 147 19.12 -13.19 -15.67
C ALA A 147 19.67 -11.95 -16.41
N ASP A 148 19.71 -11.98 -17.73
CA ASP A 148 20.18 -10.82 -18.52
C ASP A 148 19.11 -9.71 -18.56
N ASP A 149 17.84 -10.04 -18.65
CA ASP A 149 16.75 -9.06 -18.50
C ASP A 149 16.79 -8.41 -17.12
N MET A 150 17.02 -9.19 -16.05
CA MET A 150 17.10 -8.66 -14.69
C MET A 150 18.31 -7.73 -14.46
N LYS A 151 19.42 -7.96 -15.17
CA LYS A 151 20.55 -7.01 -15.16
C LYS A 151 20.17 -5.66 -15.79
N ILE A 152 19.44 -5.70 -16.92
CA ILE A 152 18.92 -4.49 -17.58
C ILE A 152 17.95 -3.76 -16.65
N VAL A 153 17.05 -4.48 -15.99
CA VAL A 153 16.17 -3.95 -14.96
C VAL A 153 16.95 -3.32 -13.81
N GLY A 154 17.99 -4.01 -13.32
CA GLY A 154 18.86 -3.51 -12.24
C GLY A 154 19.57 -2.19 -12.58
N GLU A 155 19.96 -1.99 -13.86
CA GLU A 155 20.47 -0.69 -14.32
C GLU A 155 19.41 0.40 -14.22
N GLY A 156 18.17 0.11 -14.68
CA GLY A 156 17.04 1.05 -14.58
C GLY A 156 16.67 1.38 -13.15
N LEU A 157 16.64 0.38 -12.27
CA LEU A 157 16.36 0.61 -10.86
C LEU A 157 17.41 1.53 -10.21
N ARG A 158 18.70 1.40 -10.54
CA ARG A 158 19.73 2.33 -10.05
C ARG A 158 19.55 3.77 -10.56
N GLU A 159 19.08 3.95 -11.80
CA GLU A 159 18.76 5.28 -12.33
C GLU A 159 17.54 5.89 -11.62
N VAL A 160 16.51 5.10 -11.34
CA VAL A 160 15.34 5.53 -10.55
C VAL A 160 15.74 5.83 -9.10
N ASP A 161 16.63 5.02 -8.51
CA ASP A 161 17.14 5.27 -7.16
C ASP A 161 17.88 6.61 -7.05
N ALA A 162 18.69 6.94 -8.05
CA ALA A 162 19.35 8.24 -8.13
C ALA A 162 18.35 9.41 -8.24
N ILE A 163 17.24 9.24 -8.98
CA ILE A 163 16.14 10.22 -9.04
C ILE A 163 15.49 10.34 -7.67
N CYS A 164 15.13 9.24 -7.04
CA CYS A 164 14.51 9.23 -5.72
C CYS A 164 15.40 9.91 -4.67
N ALA A 165 16.68 9.57 -4.63
CA ALA A 165 17.66 10.17 -3.72
C ALA A 165 17.77 11.68 -3.91
N ALA A 166 17.78 12.18 -5.18
CA ALA A 166 17.79 13.61 -5.48
C ALA A 166 16.56 14.36 -4.97
N HIS A 167 15.45 13.65 -4.73
CA HIS A 167 14.20 14.19 -4.20
C HIS A 167 13.94 13.81 -2.73
N GLY A 168 14.91 13.20 -2.03
CA GLY A 168 14.77 12.81 -0.61
C GLY A 168 13.83 11.62 -0.39
N LEU A 169 13.59 10.82 -1.43
CA LEU A 169 12.77 9.60 -1.41
C LEU A 169 13.64 8.36 -1.31
N VAL A 170 13.06 7.30 -0.76
CA VAL A 170 13.61 5.94 -0.82
C VAL A 170 12.81 5.16 -1.85
N GLN A 171 13.50 4.65 -2.90
CA GLN A 171 12.91 3.70 -3.83
C GLN A 171 12.79 2.34 -3.16
N VAL A 172 11.65 1.66 -3.37
CA VAL A 172 11.45 0.27 -2.98
C VAL A 172 10.85 -0.51 -4.15
N LEU A 173 11.34 -1.72 -4.40
CA LEU A 173 10.80 -2.63 -5.39
C LEU A 173 9.63 -3.41 -4.79
N HIS A 174 8.48 -3.35 -5.44
CA HIS A 174 7.27 -4.04 -5.05
C HIS A 174 7.03 -5.28 -5.92
N PRO A 175 7.23 -6.50 -5.41
CA PRO A 175 6.77 -7.71 -6.08
C PRO A 175 5.25 -7.73 -6.11
N HIS A 176 4.66 -7.95 -7.29
CA HIS A 176 3.21 -7.81 -7.45
C HIS A 176 2.70 -8.78 -8.53
N VAL A 177 1.53 -9.36 -8.29
CA VAL A 177 0.83 -10.21 -9.27
C VAL A 177 0.60 -9.44 -10.57
N GLY A 178 0.97 -10.03 -11.70
CA GLY A 178 0.87 -9.39 -13.01
C GLY A 178 2.02 -8.41 -13.34
N THR A 179 3.12 -8.45 -12.58
CA THR A 179 4.34 -7.68 -12.88
C THR A 179 5.52 -8.59 -13.19
N ILE A 180 6.63 -8.03 -13.66
CA ILE A 180 7.85 -8.80 -14.01
C ILE A 180 8.48 -9.49 -12.79
N VAL A 181 8.27 -8.95 -11.60
CA VAL A 181 8.72 -9.59 -10.34
C VAL A 181 7.48 -10.04 -9.57
N GLU A 182 7.05 -11.26 -9.84
CA GLU A 182 5.85 -11.87 -9.25
C GLU A 182 6.18 -13.15 -8.49
N THR A 183 6.85 -14.10 -9.15
CA THR A 183 7.07 -15.45 -8.60
C THR A 183 8.32 -15.52 -7.73
N ALA A 184 8.44 -16.60 -6.94
CA ALA A 184 9.65 -16.88 -6.16
C ALA A 184 10.93 -16.92 -7.03
N ALA A 185 10.83 -17.36 -8.29
CA ALA A 185 11.96 -17.34 -9.21
C ALA A 185 12.35 -15.93 -9.61
N ASP A 186 11.37 -15.05 -9.87
CA ASP A 186 11.61 -13.66 -10.24
C ASP A 186 12.18 -12.86 -9.06
N VAL A 187 11.64 -13.09 -7.86
CA VAL A 187 12.15 -12.51 -6.60
C VAL A 187 13.60 -12.91 -6.37
N ALA A 188 13.94 -14.20 -6.57
CA ALA A 188 15.31 -14.68 -6.43
C ALA A 188 16.26 -14.00 -7.44
N LEU A 189 15.85 -13.87 -8.71
CA LEU A 189 16.61 -13.15 -9.73
C LEU A 189 16.82 -11.67 -9.37
N ALA A 190 15.78 -11.00 -8.87
CA ALA A 190 15.85 -9.61 -8.47
C ALA A 190 16.78 -9.43 -7.25
N LEU A 191 16.74 -10.35 -6.27
CA LEU A 191 17.65 -10.36 -5.12
C LEU A 191 19.12 -10.54 -5.55
N GLU A 192 19.37 -11.39 -6.56
CA GLU A 192 20.72 -11.68 -7.06
C GLU A 192 21.31 -10.52 -7.89
N HIS A 193 20.47 -9.84 -8.69
CA HIS A 193 20.96 -8.91 -9.71
C HIS A 193 20.68 -7.43 -9.40
N THR A 194 20.04 -7.13 -8.26
CA THR A 194 19.73 -5.74 -7.85
C THR A 194 20.07 -5.50 -6.39
N ASP A 195 20.40 -4.24 -6.07
CA ASP A 195 20.62 -3.78 -4.68
C ASP A 195 19.44 -2.93 -4.16
N VAL A 196 18.33 -2.85 -4.90
CA VAL A 196 17.17 -2.05 -4.55
C VAL A 196 16.57 -2.47 -3.20
N ALA A 197 16.10 -1.52 -2.41
CA ALA A 197 15.30 -1.83 -1.22
C ALA A 197 13.93 -2.42 -1.63
N TRP A 198 13.28 -3.13 -0.72
CA TRP A 198 12.05 -3.86 -1.00
C TRP A 198 10.84 -3.23 -0.32
N CYS A 199 9.73 -3.22 -1.02
CA CYS A 199 8.41 -3.20 -0.41
C CYS A 199 8.04 -4.65 -0.10
N LEU A 200 8.05 -5.03 1.17
CA LEU A 200 7.54 -6.34 1.57
C LEU A 200 6.02 -6.26 1.58
N ASP A 201 5.40 -6.79 0.53
CA ASP A 201 3.96 -7.04 0.51
C ASP A 201 3.69 -8.48 0.92
N THR A 202 3.03 -8.66 2.05
CA THR A 202 2.83 -9.99 2.63
C THR A 202 1.92 -10.86 1.75
N GLY A 203 0.93 -10.28 1.08
CA GLY A 203 0.01 -11.01 0.20
C GLY A 203 0.62 -11.36 -1.14
N HIS A 204 1.25 -10.40 -1.82
CA HIS A 204 1.84 -10.67 -3.13
C HIS A 204 3.03 -11.63 -3.05
N LEU A 205 3.86 -11.55 -2.01
CA LEU A 205 4.90 -12.55 -1.75
C LEU A 205 4.28 -13.95 -1.57
N GLN A 206 3.24 -14.07 -0.73
CA GLN A 206 2.54 -15.35 -0.50
C GLN A 206 1.98 -15.93 -1.81
N ILE A 207 1.31 -15.11 -2.63
CA ILE A 207 0.75 -15.52 -3.92
C ILE A 207 1.86 -15.97 -4.88
N GLY A 208 2.99 -15.24 -4.90
CA GLY A 208 4.17 -15.57 -5.71
C GLY A 208 4.95 -16.80 -5.23
N GLY A 209 4.55 -17.43 -4.12
CA GLY A 209 5.21 -18.61 -3.56
C GLY A 209 6.44 -18.29 -2.72
N VAL A 210 6.55 -17.06 -2.21
CA VAL A 210 7.58 -16.62 -1.26
C VAL A 210 6.96 -16.50 0.13
N ASP A 211 7.51 -17.19 1.13
CA ASP A 211 7.11 -17.02 2.52
C ASP A 211 7.51 -15.63 3.04
N PRO A 212 6.54 -14.73 3.35
CA PRO A 212 6.84 -13.38 3.80
C PRO A 212 7.57 -13.34 5.15
N VAL A 213 7.37 -14.32 6.01
CA VAL A 213 8.09 -14.44 7.30
C VAL A 213 9.55 -14.79 7.08
N ALA A 214 9.81 -15.76 6.21
CA ALA A 214 11.18 -16.12 5.85
C ALA A 214 11.89 -14.96 5.16
N PHE A 215 11.21 -14.26 4.25
CA PHE A 215 11.72 -13.07 3.58
C PHE A 215 12.06 -11.95 4.59
N ALA A 216 11.17 -11.66 5.53
CA ALA A 216 11.41 -10.67 6.58
C ALA A 216 12.63 -11.01 7.44
N LYS A 217 12.82 -12.28 7.81
CA LYS A 217 13.97 -12.74 8.60
C LYS A 217 15.28 -12.64 7.84
N GLU A 218 15.30 -12.99 6.56
CA GLU A 218 16.53 -13.05 5.76
C GLU A 218 16.87 -11.68 5.17
N TYR A 219 15.88 -10.97 4.66
CA TYR A 219 16.07 -9.71 3.91
C TYR A 219 15.47 -8.48 4.62
N GLY A 220 15.08 -8.56 5.89
CA GLY A 220 14.51 -7.44 6.63
C GLY A 220 15.36 -6.17 6.60
N HIS A 221 16.70 -6.33 6.55
CA HIS A 221 17.65 -5.22 6.41
C HIS A 221 17.58 -4.49 5.05
N ARG A 222 16.92 -5.08 4.04
CA ARG A 222 16.65 -4.49 2.72
C ARG A 222 15.21 -3.95 2.60
N VAL A 223 14.35 -4.17 3.61
CA VAL A 223 12.96 -3.71 3.57
C VAL A 223 12.90 -2.23 3.89
N GLY A 224 12.43 -1.43 2.94
CA GLY A 224 12.24 0.01 3.08
C GLY A 224 10.78 0.43 3.23
N HIS A 225 9.83 -0.46 2.91
CA HIS A 225 8.39 -0.24 3.00
C HIS A 225 7.65 -1.57 3.19
N VAL A 226 6.43 -1.52 3.72
CA VAL A 226 5.64 -2.73 3.97
C VAL A 226 4.18 -2.49 3.61
N HIS A 227 3.62 -3.40 2.80
CA HIS A 227 2.19 -3.55 2.62
C HIS A 227 1.73 -4.79 3.40
N LEU A 228 0.79 -4.59 4.30
CA LEU A 228 0.14 -5.67 5.03
C LEU A 228 -1.13 -6.09 4.29
N LYS A 229 -1.08 -7.24 3.67
CA LYS A 229 -2.14 -7.80 2.83
C LYS A 229 -2.35 -9.26 3.20
N ASP A 230 -3.55 -9.65 3.57
CA ASP A 230 -3.89 -11.03 3.89
C ASP A 230 -4.65 -11.68 2.73
N VAL A 231 -4.49 -12.98 2.56
CA VAL A 231 -4.90 -13.70 1.35
C VAL A 231 -5.59 -15.00 1.73
N ASP A 232 -6.70 -15.30 1.05
CA ASP A 232 -7.27 -16.65 0.95
C ASP A 232 -6.49 -17.42 -0.12
N VAL A 233 -5.58 -18.28 0.31
CA VAL A 233 -4.64 -19.01 -0.57
C VAL A 233 -5.40 -19.89 -1.57
N ALA A 234 -6.51 -20.50 -1.15
CA ALA A 234 -7.29 -21.35 -2.05
C ALA A 234 -7.89 -20.56 -3.23
N THR A 235 -8.31 -19.32 -3.02
CA THR A 235 -8.78 -18.43 -4.08
C THR A 235 -7.60 -17.91 -4.92
N ALA A 236 -6.46 -17.60 -4.29
CA ALA A 236 -5.25 -17.16 -4.98
C ALA A 236 -4.71 -18.26 -5.92
N ASP A 237 -4.70 -19.52 -5.50
CA ASP A 237 -4.29 -20.66 -6.35
C ASP A 237 -5.11 -20.76 -7.62
N ARG A 238 -6.40 -20.40 -7.58
CA ARG A 238 -7.26 -20.37 -8.76
C ARG A 238 -6.91 -19.25 -9.73
N VAL A 239 -6.41 -18.12 -9.21
CA VAL A 239 -5.89 -17.03 -10.04
C VAL A 239 -4.54 -17.42 -10.65
N VAL A 240 -3.63 -17.96 -9.86
CA VAL A 240 -2.31 -18.42 -10.34
C VAL A 240 -2.42 -19.52 -11.39
N SER A 241 -3.37 -20.44 -11.23
CA SER A 241 -3.63 -21.49 -12.24
C SER A 241 -4.35 -20.99 -13.50
N GLY A 242 -4.81 -19.73 -13.53
CA GLY A 242 -5.57 -19.15 -14.64
C GLY A 242 -7.04 -19.59 -14.69
N GLU A 243 -7.56 -20.24 -13.65
CA GLU A 243 -8.99 -20.54 -13.53
C GLU A 243 -9.82 -19.26 -13.35
N LEU A 244 -9.27 -18.30 -12.60
CA LEU A 244 -9.84 -16.97 -12.41
C LEU A 244 -8.90 -15.91 -12.94
N THR A 245 -9.45 -14.81 -13.44
CA THR A 245 -8.67 -13.58 -13.60
C THR A 245 -8.38 -12.96 -12.23
N LEU A 246 -7.40 -12.06 -12.15
CA LEU A 246 -7.12 -11.33 -10.91
C LEU A 246 -8.39 -10.63 -10.37
N LEU A 247 -9.10 -9.90 -11.23
CA LEU A 247 -10.36 -9.23 -10.85
C LEU A 247 -11.41 -10.22 -10.32
N GLN A 248 -11.56 -11.39 -10.94
CA GLN A 248 -12.48 -12.41 -10.45
C GLN A 248 -12.04 -12.99 -9.10
N GLY A 249 -10.73 -13.13 -8.88
CA GLY A 249 -10.17 -13.52 -7.58
C GLY A 249 -10.49 -12.48 -6.49
N VAL A 250 -10.28 -11.20 -6.77
CA VAL A 250 -10.63 -10.10 -5.87
C VAL A 250 -12.13 -10.11 -5.54
N GLN A 251 -12.99 -10.23 -6.54
CA GLN A 251 -14.45 -10.33 -6.36
C GLN A 251 -14.89 -11.57 -5.58
N ALA A 252 -14.12 -12.65 -5.67
CA ALA A 252 -14.34 -13.87 -4.90
C ALA A 252 -13.79 -13.80 -3.46
N GLY A 253 -13.20 -12.66 -3.05
CA GLY A 253 -12.66 -12.45 -1.73
C GLY A 253 -11.27 -13.05 -1.53
N MET A 254 -10.42 -13.02 -2.55
CA MET A 254 -9.03 -13.46 -2.46
C MET A 254 -8.24 -12.67 -1.41
N PHE A 255 -8.44 -11.35 -1.34
CA PHE A 255 -7.85 -10.52 -0.30
C PHE A 255 -8.79 -10.39 0.89
N ARG A 256 -8.25 -10.50 2.08
CA ARG A 256 -8.98 -10.59 3.35
C ARG A 256 -8.55 -9.48 4.31
N ALA A 257 -9.43 -9.12 5.23
CA ALA A 257 -9.01 -8.35 6.39
C ALA A 257 -7.95 -9.14 7.19
N LEU A 258 -6.93 -8.44 7.71
CA LEU A 258 -5.79 -9.05 8.39
C LEU A 258 -6.24 -10.02 9.49
N GLY A 259 -5.64 -11.19 9.51
CA GLY A 259 -5.92 -12.28 10.47
C GLY A 259 -7.14 -13.12 10.10
N THR A 260 -7.76 -12.91 8.93
CA THR A 260 -8.87 -13.73 8.44
C THR A 260 -8.54 -14.53 7.18
N GLY A 261 -7.34 -14.36 6.63
CA GLY A 261 -6.75 -15.15 5.57
C GLY A 261 -5.73 -16.17 6.09
N ASP A 262 -4.83 -16.58 5.22
CA ASP A 262 -3.86 -17.64 5.47
C ASP A 262 -2.42 -17.12 5.66
N VAL A 263 -2.19 -15.80 5.58
CA VAL A 263 -0.85 -15.20 5.71
C VAL A 263 -0.51 -15.03 7.19
N ALA A 264 0.70 -15.44 7.58
CA ALA A 264 1.19 -15.27 8.95
C ALA A 264 1.63 -13.81 9.21
N ILE A 265 0.66 -12.87 9.21
CA ILE A 265 0.88 -11.42 9.33
C ILE A 265 1.64 -11.07 10.61
N ASP A 266 1.23 -11.65 11.73
CA ASP A 266 1.80 -11.41 13.04
C ASP A 266 3.28 -11.84 13.10
N ASP A 267 3.63 -13.01 12.55
CA ASP A 267 5.01 -13.49 12.46
C ASP A 267 5.86 -12.61 11.53
N ALA A 268 5.30 -12.13 10.43
CA ALA A 268 6.00 -11.24 9.49
C ALA A 268 6.32 -9.89 10.14
N VAL A 269 5.36 -9.27 10.83
CA VAL A 269 5.58 -8.00 11.53
C VAL A 269 6.58 -8.16 12.68
N VAL A 270 6.46 -9.22 13.47
CA VAL A 270 7.45 -9.51 14.54
C VAL A 270 8.86 -9.65 13.96
N ALA A 271 9.03 -10.40 12.87
CA ALA A 271 10.34 -10.56 12.22
C ALA A 271 10.90 -9.24 11.69
N LEU A 272 10.07 -8.35 11.17
CA LEU A 272 10.47 -7.02 10.74
C LEU A 272 10.90 -6.13 11.91
N GLU A 273 10.14 -6.09 13.01
CA GLU A 273 10.51 -5.33 14.20
C GLU A 273 11.82 -5.88 14.82
N GLU A 274 12.01 -7.19 14.87
CA GLU A 274 13.26 -7.83 15.30
C GLU A 274 14.45 -7.48 14.39
N SER A 275 14.21 -7.26 13.08
CA SER A 275 15.24 -6.78 12.14
C SER A 275 15.58 -5.30 12.29
N GLY A 276 14.84 -4.56 13.12
CA GLY A 276 15.01 -3.13 13.35
C GLY A 276 14.27 -2.25 12.33
N TYR A 277 13.26 -2.75 11.65
CA TYR A 277 12.45 -1.96 10.71
C TYR A 277 11.75 -0.79 11.42
N GLN A 278 11.86 0.42 10.86
CA GLN A 278 11.29 1.65 11.43
C GLN A 278 10.35 2.40 10.46
N GLY A 279 10.03 1.76 9.33
CA GLY A 279 9.17 2.37 8.31
C GLY A 279 7.68 2.21 8.58
N TRP A 280 6.88 2.55 7.57
CA TRP A 280 5.43 2.44 7.59
C TRP A 280 4.97 1.00 7.33
N TYR A 281 3.90 0.61 8.01
CA TYR A 281 3.07 -0.53 7.67
C TYR A 281 1.79 0.01 7.05
N VAL A 282 1.56 -0.29 5.78
CA VAL A 282 0.38 0.17 5.03
C VAL A 282 -0.62 -0.97 4.96
N LEU A 283 -1.82 -0.74 5.46
CA LEU A 283 -2.93 -1.67 5.29
C LEU A 283 -3.38 -1.65 3.83
N GLU A 284 -3.37 -2.80 3.20
CA GLU A 284 -3.72 -2.93 1.79
C GLU A 284 -4.55 -4.19 1.56
N GLN A 285 -5.81 -3.99 1.21
CA GLN A 285 -6.74 -5.04 0.83
C GLN A 285 -7.38 -4.63 -0.50
N ASP A 286 -7.03 -5.31 -1.59
CA ASP A 286 -7.60 -4.96 -2.88
C ASP A 286 -9.09 -5.29 -2.90
N ILE A 287 -9.90 -4.28 -3.14
CA ILE A 287 -11.36 -4.36 -3.18
C ILE A 287 -11.86 -3.88 -4.54
N ALA A 288 -12.86 -4.56 -5.08
CA ALA A 288 -13.54 -4.19 -6.33
C ALA A 288 -15.02 -3.91 -6.05
N LEU A 289 -15.42 -2.63 -6.10
CA LEU A 289 -16.80 -2.20 -5.85
C LEU A 289 -17.64 -2.33 -7.13
N THR A 290 -18.15 -3.53 -7.40
CA THR A 290 -18.86 -3.85 -8.65
C THR A 290 -20.40 -3.78 -8.53
N THR A 291 -20.92 -3.61 -7.33
CA THR A 291 -22.37 -3.55 -7.05
C THR A 291 -22.83 -2.16 -6.60
N GLY A 292 -22.03 -1.13 -6.86
CA GLY A 292 -22.24 0.23 -6.38
C GLY A 292 -21.50 0.54 -5.09
N LEU A 293 -21.49 1.83 -4.72
CA LEU A 293 -20.84 2.28 -3.50
C LEU A 293 -21.65 1.86 -2.27
N PRO A 294 -21.02 1.31 -1.22
CA PRO A 294 -21.68 1.00 0.04
C PRO A 294 -22.15 2.31 0.73
N ALA A 295 -23.08 2.20 1.69
CA ALA A 295 -23.47 3.33 2.52
C ALA A 295 -22.25 3.92 3.27
N GLU A 296 -22.30 5.21 3.58
CA GLU A 296 -21.22 5.85 4.37
C GLU A 296 -21.03 5.14 5.72
N GLY A 297 -19.76 4.97 6.10
CA GLY A 297 -19.38 4.29 7.34
C GLY A 297 -19.55 2.76 7.32
N THR A 298 -19.75 2.15 6.13
CA THR A 298 -19.88 0.69 5.97
C THR A 298 -19.00 0.16 4.83
N GLY A 299 -18.80 -1.15 4.80
CA GLY A 299 -18.02 -1.82 3.77
C GLY A 299 -16.51 -1.69 4.02
N PRO A 300 -15.72 -1.13 3.10
CA PRO A 300 -14.27 -1.07 3.23
C PRO A 300 -13.74 -0.53 4.56
N ILE A 301 -14.39 0.47 5.14
CA ILE A 301 -14.02 1.00 6.46
C ILE A 301 -14.10 -0.06 7.56
N ASP A 302 -15.07 -1.01 7.46
CA ASP A 302 -15.23 -2.08 8.45
C ASP A 302 -14.07 -3.08 8.34
N ASP A 303 -13.63 -3.39 7.12
CA ASP A 303 -12.46 -4.27 6.88
C ASP A 303 -11.17 -3.62 7.40
N VAL A 304 -10.93 -2.33 7.12
CA VAL A 304 -9.76 -1.61 7.63
C VAL A 304 -9.81 -1.50 9.16
N ARG A 305 -11.00 -1.30 9.74
CA ARG A 305 -11.18 -1.33 11.21
C ARG A 305 -10.81 -2.70 11.78
N ALA A 306 -11.25 -3.79 11.14
CA ALA A 306 -10.88 -5.15 11.54
C ALA A 306 -9.37 -5.40 11.42
N CYS A 307 -8.71 -4.86 10.38
CA CYS A 307 -7.25 -4.91 10.26
C CYS A 307 -6.55 -4.20 11.45
N LEU A 308 -6.99 -3.00 11.81
CA LEU A 308 -6.46 -2.28 12.98
C LEU A 308 -6.68 -3.06 14.29
N ASP A 309 -7.83 -3.69 14.45
CA ASP A 309 -8.13 -4.51 15.63
C ASP A 309 -7.27 -5.78 15.67
N CYS A 310 -7.02 -6.42 14.53
CA CYS A 310 -6.07 -7.52 14.43
C CYS A 310 -4.66 -7.08 14.86
N LEU A 311 -4.16 -5.95 14.37
CA LEU A 311 -2.86 -5.42 14.79
C LEU A 311 -2.79 -5.19 16.31
N ARG A 312 -3.82 -4.57 16.90
CA ARG A 312 -3.87 -4.29 18.34
C ARG A 312 -3.92 -5.54 19.20
N THR A 313 -4.71 -6.54 18.79
CA THR A 313 -5.03 -7.69 19.63
C THR A 313 -4.11 -8.88 19.41
N THR A 314 -3.54 -9.02 18.21
CA THR A 314 -2.75 -10.19 17.81
C THR A 314 -1.28 -9.86 17.63
N VAL A 315 -0.96 -8.73 16.98
CA VAL A 315 0.42 -8.37 16.65
C VAL A 315 1.12 -7.65 17.79
N VAL A 316 0.56 -6.52 18.26
CA VAL A 316 1.18 -5.67 19.30
C VAL A 316 1.59 -6.44 20.56
N PRO A 317 0.81 -7.39 21.10
CA PRO A 317 1.21 -8.16 22.28
C PRO A 317 2.44 -9.05 22.08
N ARG A 318 2.86 -9.28 20.84
CA ARG A 318 4.00 -10.13 20.48
C ARG A 318 5.26 -9.35 20.12
N LEU A 319 5.17 -8.03 20.01
CA LEU A 319 6.30 -7.19 19.65
C LEU A 319 7.33 -7.14 20.80
N PRO A 320 8.64 -7.01 20.46
CA PRO A 320 9.72 -6.98 21.43
C PRO A 320 9.68 -5.77 22.37
#